data_f09875b79870ed6a131c846c0fd4810d
#
_entry.id   f09875b79870ed6a131c846c0fd4810d
#
_cell.length_a   1.000
_cell.length_b   1.000
_cell.length_c   1.000
_cell.angle_alpha   90.00
_cell.angle_beta   90.00
_cell.angle_gamma   90.00
#
_symmetry.space_group_name_H-M   'P 1'
#
loop_
_entity.id
_entity.type
_entity.pdbx_description
1 polymer ?
#
loop_
_entity_poly.entity_id
_entity_poly.type
_entity_poly.pdbx_seq_one_letter_code
_entity_poly.pdbx_strand_id
1 'polypeptide(L)'
;MGHSKIVALLLIAGLFSGCASVRWTFQKAIRKEGTVNRSLPDLVWEEYDCEAQKRPFFIVEKNELVPPRIKAGGEFNHRMVYVMCPPGPTEVVSGLLSTRIRFKGAPIVHSTEEGYEILPGRWVVDAFVEIPEAAEPGVYAYEVAFSGRGLEFEKILTFLVKAP
;
A
#
# COMPACT_ATOMS: atom_id res chain seq x y z
N MET A 1 1.24 36.76 41.76
CA MET A 1 1.27 36.85 40.29
C MET A 1 2.11 35.69 39.74
N GLY A 2 1.61 34.46 39.74
CA GLY A 2 2.42 33.28 39.32
C GLY A 2 1.63 32.12 38.73
N HIS A 3 0.32 32.15 38.64
CA HIS A 3 -0.49 31.00 38.21
C HIS A 3 -0.96 31.04 36.76
N SER A 4 -0.85 32.19 36.07
CA SER A 4 -1.37 32.33 34.69
C SER A 4 -0.40 31.78 33.62
N LYS A 5 0.89 31.63 33.89
CA LYS A 5 1.86 31.13 32.88
C LYS A 5 1.92 29.61 32.78
N ILE A 6 1.54 28.87 33.82
CA ILE A 6 1.59 27.37 33.80
C ILE A 6 0.40 26.80 33.03
N VAL A 7 -0.78 27.42 33.09
CA VAL A 7 -1.97 26.97 32.37
C VAL A 7 -1.81 27.09 30.84
N ALA A 8 -1.13 28.12 30.37
CA ALA A 8 -0.87 28.32 28.95
C ALA A 8 0.07 27.25 28.34
N LEU A 9 1.05 26.77 29.13
CA LEU A 9 2.01 25.77 28.68
C LEU A 9 1.39 24.37 28.55
N LEU A 10 0.42 24.02 29.40
CA LEU A 10 -0.29 22.74 29.37
C LEU A 10 -1.28 22.64 28.20
N LEU A 11 -1.84 23.77 27.76
CA LEU A 11 -2.74 23.80 26.59
C LEU A 11 -2.02 23.59 25.26
N ILE A 12 -0.74 23.99 25.17
CA ILE A 12 0.06 23.81 23.94
C ILE A 12 0.54 22.37 23.77
N ALA A 13 0.82 21.65 24.87
CA ALA A 13 1.26 20.26 24.84
C ALA A 13 0.16 19.29 24.36
N GLY A 14 -1.13 19.63 24.54
CA GLY A 14 -2.27 18.81 24.11
C GLY A 14 -2.55 18.83 22.60
N LEU A 15 -2.03 19.82 21.87
CA LEU A 15 -2.36 19.98 20.44
C LEU A 15 -1.50 19.12 19.50
N PHE A 16 -0.38 18.56 19.97
CA PHE A 16 0.51 17.77 19.11
C PHE A 16 0.17 16.28 19.04
N SER A 17 -0.65 15.76 19.92
CA SER A 17 -1.00 14.32 19.97
C SER A 17 -2.09 13.91 18.97
N GLY A 18 -2.80 14.86 18.36
CA GLY A 18 -3.97 14.61 17.50
C GLY A 18 -3.69 14.45 16.00
N CYS A 19 -2.51 14.89 15.51
CA CYS A 19 -2.30 15.02 14.06
C CYS A 19 -2.23 13.69 13.28
N ALA A 20 -1.80 12.60 13.90
CA ALA A 20 -1.64 11.32 13.20
C ALA A 20 -3.00 10.62 12.96
N SER A 21 -3.89 10.66 13.95
CA SER A 21 -5.23 10.05 13.84
C SER A 21 -6.13 10.81 12.86
N VAL A 22 -6.08 12.13 12.88
CA VAL A 22 -6.84 12.99 11.96
C VAL A 22 -6.39 12.75 10.51
N ARG A 23 -5.08 12.66 10.27
CA ARG A 23 -4.53 12.40 8.94
C ARG A 23 -4.97 11.04 8.40
N TRP A 24 -4.99 10.00 9.22
CA TRP A 24 -5.46 8.67 8.82
C TRP A 24 -6.95 8.67 8.48
N THR A 25 -7.79 9.23 9.34
CA THR A 25 -9.23 9.34 9.10
C THR A 25 -9.53 10.09 7.79
N PHE A 26 -8.81 11.18 7.52
CA PHE A 26 -8.94 11.91 6.27
C PHE A 26 -8.49 11.07 5.07
N GLN A 27 -7.36 10.36 5.15
CA GLN A 27 -6.88 9.50 4.07
C GLN A 27 -7.83 8.34 3.79
N LYS A 28 -8.42 7.72 4.81
CA LYS A 28 -9.44 6.68 4.65
C LYS A 28 -10.70 7.24 3.94
N ALA A 29 -11.09 8.47 4.25
CA ALA A 29 -12.26 9.10 3.63
C ALA A 29 -12.09 9.36 2.12
N ILE A 30 -10.86 9.55 1.65
CA ILE A 30 -10.56 9.84 0.23
C ILE A 30 -10.02 8.65 -0.55
N ARG A 31 -9.60 7.57 0.13
CA ARG A 31 -9.12 6.34 -0.49
C ARG A 31 -10.26 5.33 -0.51
N LYS A 32 -10.51 4.77 -1.67
CA LYS A 32 -11.49 3.69 -1.86
C LYS A 32 -10.73 2.46 -2.31
N GLU A 33 -11.17 1.32 -1.82
CA GLU A 33 -10.68 0.04 -2.31
C GLU A 33 -10.90 -0.09 -3.81
N GLY A 34 -9.93 -0.67 -4.49
CA GLY A 34 -9.99 -0.94 -5.92
C GLY A 34 -8.84 -0.33 -6.72
N THR A 35 -9.01 -0.33 -8.02
CA THR A 35 -8.00 0.06 -9.00
C THR A 35 -8.48 1.26 -9.81
N VAL A 36 -7.66 2.32 -9.85
CA VAL A 36 -7.97 3.56 -10.55
C VAL A 36 -6.89 3.89 -11.57
N ASN A 37 -7.30 4.09 -12.83
CA ASN A 37 -6.38 4.57 -13.88
C ASN A 37 -5.96 6.02 -13.60
N ARG A 38 -4.65 6.29 -13.72
CA ARG A 38 -4.06 7.62 -13.57
C ARG A 38 -3.50 8.18 -14.87
N SER A 39 -3.10 7.30 -15.78
CA SER A 39 -2.60 7.67 -17.09
C SER A 39 -2.89 6.56 -18.08
N LEU A 40 -3.40 6.94 -19.23
CA LEU A 40 -3.71 6.01 -20.32
C LEU A 40 -2.43 5.32 -20.84
N PRO A 41 -2.56 4.13 -21.44
CA PRO A 41 -1.41 3.39 -21.98
C PRO A 41 -0.56 4.21 -22.97
N ASP A 42 -1.17 4.97 -23.86
CA ASP A 42 -0.47 5.77 -24.87
C ASP A 42 0.45 6.83 -24.25
N LEU A 43 -0.02 7.52 -23.18
CA LEU A 43 0.79 8.51 -22.48
C LEU A 43 1.95 7.87 -21.73
N VAL A 44 1.73 6.69 -21.15
CA VAL A 44 2.77 5.91 -20.49
C VAL A 44 3.77 5.38 -21.53
N TRP A 45 3.30 5.00 -22.72
CA TRP A 45 4.12 4.50 -23.80
C TRP A 45 5.17 5.52 -24.23
N GLU A 46 4.78 6.78 -24.37
CA GLU A 46 5.68 7.88 -24.67
C GLU A 46 6.60 8.23 -23.49
N GLU A 47 6.04 8.34 -22.28
CA GLU A 47 6.79 8.75 -21.07
C GLU A 47 7.93 7.79 -20.72
N TYR A 48 7.69 6.48 -20.90
CA TYR A 48 8.64 5.42 -20.51
C TYR A 48 9.38 4.81 -21.69
N ASP A 49 9.18 5.34 -22.91
CA ASP A 49 9.75 4.77 -24.14
C ASP A 49 9.53 3.24 -24.19
N CYS A 50 8.26 2.83 -24.06
CA CYS A 50 7.89 1.43 -23.94
C CYS A 50 8.34 0.60 -25.15
N GLU A 51 8.58 1.22 -26.31
CA GLU A 51 9.06 0.54 -27.50
C GLU A 51 10.50 0.06 -27.33
N ALA A 52 11.33 0.83 -26.65
CA ALA A 52 12.72 0.48 -26.36
C ALA A 52 12.87 -0.49 -25.18
N GLN A 53 11.81 -0.69 -24.37
CA GLN A 53 11.85 -1.57 -23.20
C GLN A 53 11.68 -3.05 -23.58
N LYS A 54 12.31 -3.93 -22.77
CA LYS A 54 11.97 -5.35 -22.79
C LYS A 54 10.59 -5.54 -22.18
N ARG A 55 9.60 -5.90 -22.96
CA ARG A 55 8.19 -6.02 -22.56
C ARG A 55 7.78 -7.44 -22.16
N PRO A 56 6.87 -7.63 -21.20
CA PRO A 56 6.23 -6.56 -20.42
C PRO A 56 7.25 -5.82 -19.54
N PHE A 57 7.22 -4.47 -19.56
CA PHE A 57 8.00 -3.64 -18.65
C PHE A 57 7.07 -3.18 -17.52
N PHE A 58 7.54 -3.34 -16.28
CA PHE A 58 6.75 -3.01 -15.09
C PHE A 58 7.62 -2.30 -14.06
N ILE A 59 7.11 -1.22 -13.52
CA ILE A 59 7.76 -0.49 -12.44
C ILE A 59 6.73 -0.09 -11.38
N VAL A 60 7.10 -0.22 -10.12
CA VAL A 60 6.33 0.31 -8.99
C VAL A 60 6.89 1.66 -8.62
N GLU A 61 6.13 2.72 -8.92
CA GLU A 61 6.50 4.09 -8.61
C GLU A 61 6.30 4.43 -7.13
N LYS A 62 5.29 3.82 -6.50
CA LYS A 62 4.96 4.03 -5.10
C LYS A 62 4.43 2.75 -4.47
N ASN A 63 4.88 2.48 -3.26
CA ASN A 63 4.39 1.37 -2.47
C ASN A 63 4.38 1.79 -0.98
N GLU A 64 3.20 1.85 -0.37
CA GLU A 64 3.07 2.37 1.00
C GLU A 64 1.97 1.67 1.80
N LEU A 65 2.17 1.60 3.12
CA LEU A 65 1.14 1.24 4.09
C LEU A 65 0.74 2.47 4.91
N VAL A 66 -0.54 2.72 5.06
CA VAL A 66 -1.05 3.87 5.80
C VAL A 66 -2.24 3.47 6.68
N PRO A 67 -2.12 3.64 8.00
CA PRO A 67 -0.96 4.06 8.75
C PRO A 67 0.07 2.92 8.88
N PRO A 68 1.39 3.23 9.04
CA PRO A 68 2.40 2.19 9.24
C PRO A 68 2.45 1.66 10.67
N ARG A 69 1.60 2.17 11.56
CA ARG A 69 1.47 1.78 12.97
C ARG A 69 0.02 1.65 13.33
N ILE A 70 -0.41 0.46 13.69
CA ILE A 70 -1.80 0.13 14.02
C ILE A 70 -1.89 -0.57 15.36
N LYS A 71 -3.11 -0.78 15.84
CA LYS A 71 -3.44 -1.66 16.97
C LYS A 71 -3.86 -3.03 16.43
N ALA A 72 -3.83 -4.06 17.25
CA ALA A 72 -4.53 -5.32 16.99
C ALA A 72 -6.02 -5.04 16.70
N GLY A 73 -6.63 -5.76 15.78
CA GLY A 73 -7.97 -5.48 15.27
C GLY A 73 -8.08 -4.22 14.39
N GLY A 74 -6.96 -3.54 14.13
CA GLY A 74 -6.93 -2.36 13.29
C GLY A 74 -6.71 -2.69 11.80
N GLU A 75 -6.73 -1.66 10.98
CA GLU A 75 -6.66 -1.75 9.53
C GLU A 75 -5.59 -0.80 8.99
N PHE A 76 -4.92 -1.18 7.91
CA PHE A 76 -4.14 -0.27 7.08
C PHE A 76 -4.60 -0.31 5.62
N ASN A 77 -4.35 0.78 4.90
CA ASN A 77 -4.45 0.80 3.45
C ASN A 77 -3.06 0.51 2.85
N HIS A 78 -2.98 -0.51 2.01
CA HIS A 78 -1.87 -0.72 1.10
C HIS A 78 -2.18 0.02 -0.19
N ARG A 79 -1.33 0.97 -0.57
CA ARG A 79 -1.38 1.66 -1.85
C ARG A 79 -0.17 1.34 -2.68
N MET A 80 -0.40 0.82 -3.87
CA MET A 80 0.61 0.64 -4.89
C MET A 80 0.28 1.52 -6.10
N VAL A 81 1.27 2.25 -6.61
CA VAL A 81 1.19 2.92 -7.90
C VAL A 81 2.17 2.23 -8.82
N TYR A 82 1.68 1.74 -9.93
CA TYR A 82 2.52 1.06 -10.91
C TYR A 82 2.32 1.61 -12.31
N VAL A 83 3.32 1.37 -13.14
CA VAL A 83 3.31 1.57 -14.58
C VAL A 83 3.56 0.24 -15.26
N MET A 84 2.82 -0.05 -16.31
CA MET A 84 3.00 -1.24 -17.13
C MET A 84 2.98 -0.89 -18.61
N CYS A 85 4.11 -1.17 -19.29
CA CYS A 85 4.19 -1.24 -20.74
C CYS A 85 3.87 -2.68 -21.17
N PRO A 86 2.75 -2.93 -21.86
CA PRO A 86 2.29 -4.27 -22.17
C PRO A 86 3.15 -4.95 -23.23
N PRO A 87 3.06 -6.30 -23.37
CA PRO A 87 3.70 -7.02 -24.45
C PRO A 87 3.21 -6.58 -25.85
N GLY A 88 1.92 -6.33 -25.98
CA GLY A 88 1.26 -5.75 -27.16
C GLY A 88 0.41 -4.53 -26.76
N PRO A 89 -0.05 -3.71 -27.71
CA PRO A 89 -0.63 -2.37 -27.42
C PRO A 89 -1.78 -2.31 -26.41
N THR A 90 -2.56 -3.38 -26.29
CA THR A 90 -3.73 -3.47 -25.41
C THR A 90 -3.74 -4.70 -24.52
N GLU A 91 -2.61 -5.44 -24.49
CA GLU A 91 -2.56 -6.69 -23.74
C GLU A 91 -2.46 -6.45 -22.25
N VAL A 92 -3.18 -7.27 -21.48
CA VAL A 92 -3.04 -7.37 -20.03
C VAL A 92 -2.11 -8.52 -19.67
N VAL A 93 -1.46 -8.46 -18.52
CA VAL A 93 -0.69 -9.57 -18.00
C VAL A 93 -1.48 -10.22 -16.89
N SER A 94 -2.05 -11.39 -17.18
CA SER A 94 -2.77 -12.20 -16.21
C SER A 94 -1.83 -13.16 -15.49
N GLY A 95 -2.06 -13.37 -14.19
CA GLY A 95 -1.22 -14.23 -13.37
C GLY A 95 -1.81 -14.50 -11.98
N LEU A 96 -0.95 -14.95 -11.09
CA LEU A 96 -1.23 -15.21 -9.69
C LEU A 96 -0.76 -14.03 -8.84
N LEU A 97 -1.68 -13.37 -8.17
CA LEU A 97 -1.37 -12.43 -7.09
C LEU A 97 -1.35 -13.17 -5.75
N SER A 98 -0.33 -12.95 -4.97
CA SER A 98 -0.19 -13.51 -3.62
C SER A 98 0.07 -12.40 -2.62
N THR A 99 -0.67 -12.39 -1.52
CA THR A 99 -0.45 -11.49 -0.40
C THR A 99 -0.21 -12.28 0.89
N ARG A 100 0.73 -11.84 1.70
CA ARG A 100 1.06 -12.50 2.97
C ARG A 100 1.33 -11.47 4.06
N ILE A 101 0.95 -11.83 5.28
CA ILE A 101 1.39 -11.13 6.49
C ILE A 101 2.27 -12.10 7.27
N ARG A 102 3.48 -11.67 7.62
CA ARG A 102 4.40 -12.46 8.43
C ARG A 102 4.68 -11.79 9.77
N PHE A 103 4.83 -12.62 10.78
CA PHE A 103 5.30 -12.22 12.10
C PHE A 103 6.38 -13.17 12.59
N LYS A 104 7.53 -12.63 13.04
CA LYS A 104 8.69 -13.43 13.44
C LYS A 104 9.13 -14.47 12.39
N GLY A 105 8.99 -14.11 11.10
CA GLY A 105 9.33 -14.99 9.97
C GLY A 105 8.25 -16.00 9.56
N ALA A 106 7.25 -16.26 10.40
CA ALA A 106 6.14 -17.17 10.07
C ALA A 106 4.99 -16.43 9.36
N PRO A 107 4.39 -17.02 8.32
CA PRO A 107 3.18 -16.47 7.72
C PRO A 107 2.00 -16.67 8.68
N ILE A 108 1.23 -15.60 8.93
CA ILE A 108 0.01 -15.63 9.76
C ILE A 108 -1.26 -15.42 8.95
N VAL A 109 -1.15 -14.76 7.80
CA VAL A 109 -2.21 -14.58 6.81
C VAL A 109 -1.63 -14.84 5.43
N HIS A 110 -2.38 -15.52 4.58
CA HIS A 110 -2.01 -15.75 3.18
C HIS A 110 -3.27 -15.76 2.34
N SER A 111 -3.26 -15.01 1.24
CA SER A 111 -4.31 -14.97 0.23
C SER A 111 -3.69 -15.08 -1.14
N THR A 112 -4.40 -15.73 -2.06
CA THR A 112 -4.02 -15.84 -3.47
C THR A 112 -5.23 -15.55 -4.35
N GLU A 113 -4.98 -14.88 -5.47
CA GLU A 113 -5.97 -14.60 -6.51
C GLU A 113 -5.41 -15.04 -7.85
N GLU A 114 -6.02 -16.09 -8.43
CA GLU A 114 -5.69 -16.57 -9.77
C GLU A 114 -6.39 -15.71 -10.82
N GLY A 115 -5.70 -15.48 -11.94
CA GLY A 115 -6.25 -14.67 -13.03
C GLY A 115 -6.24 -13.17 -12.74
N TYR A 116 -5.53 -12.73 -11.69
CA TYR A 116 -5.36 -11.29 -11.45
C TYR A 116 -4.70 -10.61 -12.65
N GLU A 117 -5.23 -9.45 -13.05
CA GLU A 117 -4.77 -8.74 -14.24
C GLU A 117 -3.97 -7.49 -13.88
N ILE A 118 -2.73 -7.42 -14.39
CA ILE A 118 -1.95 -6.19 -14.43
C ILE A 118 -2.30 -5.45 -15.71
N LEU A 119 -2.90 -4.28 -15.56
CA LEU A 119 -3.44 -3.48 -16.66
C LEU A 119 -2.38 -2.54 -17.24
N PRO A 120 -2.39 -2.28 -18.59
CA PRO A 120 -1.48 -1.35 -19.22
C PRO A 120 -1.77 0.10 -18.80
N GLY A 121 -0.71 0.92 -18.74
CA GLY A 121 -0.81 2.32 -18.30
C GLY A 121 -0.32 2.54 -16.88
N ARG A 122 -0.69 3.67 -16.27
CA ARG A 122 -0.39 3.99 -14.87
C ARG A 122 -1.61 3.80 -14.00
N TRP A 123 -1.49 2.99 -12.95
CA TRP A 123 -2.59 2.61 -12.08
C TRP A 123 -2.28 2.83 -10.62
N VAL A 124 -3.31 3.18 -9.86
CA VAL A 124 -3.30 3.17 -8.40
C VAL A 124 -4.16 2.03 -7.93
N VAL A 125 -3.60 1.15 -7.13
CA VAL A 125 -4.30 0.05 -6.45
C VAL A 125 -4.33 0.35 -4.96
N ASP A 126 -5.53 0.36 -4.39
CA ASP A 126 -5.76 0.50 -2.95
C ASP A 126 -6.41 -0.77 -2.41
N ALA A 127 -5.79 -1.39 -1.43
CA ALA A 127 -6.34 -2.52 -0.68
C ALA A 127 -6.37 -2.19 0.82
N PHE A 128 -7.49 -2.46 1.48
CA PHE A 128 -7.61 -2.33 2.93
C PHE A 128 -7.40 -3.71 3.58
N VAL A 129 -6.47 -3.76 4.51
CA VAL A 129 -6.04 -5.00 5.15
C VAL A 129 -6.29 -4.91 6.64
N GLU A 130 -7.16 -5.78 7.14
CA GLU A 130 -7.46 -5.90 8.56
C GLU A 130 -6.46 -6.83 9.25
N ILE A 131 -6.06 -6.46 10.45
CA ILE A 131 -5.16 -7.24 11.28
C ILE A 131 -5.98 -7.94 12.38
N PRO A 132 -5.76 -9.24 12.61
CA PRO A 132 -6.50 -9.97 13.64
C PRO A 132 -6.45 -9.29 15.01
N GLU A 133 -7.55 -9.36 15.76
CA GLU A 133 -7.61 -8.84 17.13
C GLU A 133 -6.61 -9.53 18.08
N ALA A 134 -6.28 -10.80 17.80
CA ALA A 134 -5.31 -11.58 18.54
C ALA A 134 -3.84 -11.32 18.13
N ALA A 135 -3.58 -10.33 17.25
CA ALA A 135 -2.22 -10.04 16.81
C ALA A 135 -1.35 -9.53 17.96
N GLU A 136 -0.19 -10.16 18.15
CA GLU A 136 0.79 -9.75 19.16
C GLU A 136 1.42 -8.39 18.81
N PRO A 137 1.81 -7.58 19.79
CA PRO A 137 2.60 -6.38 19.54
C PRO A 137 3.94 -6.74 18.91
N GLY A 138 4.35 -5.98 17.88
CA GLY A 138 5.62 -6.19 17.20
C GLY A 138 5.66 -5.71 15.76
N VAL A 139 6.77 -5.99 15.10
CA VAL A 139 7.00 -5.64 13.69
C VAL A 139 6.54 -6.79 12.81
N TYR A 140 5.72 -6.47 11.83
CA TYR A 140 5.15 -7.39 10.84
C TYR A 140 5.69 -7.03 9.46
N ALA A 141 5.75 -8.02 8.57
CA ALA A 141 5.97 -7.82 7.15
C ALA A 141 4.66 -8.08 6.38
N TYR A 142 4.34 -7.20 5.45
CA TYR A 142 3.31 -7.37 4.43
C TYR A 142 3.98 -7.57 3.09
N GLU A 143 3.71 -8.71 2.47
CA GLU A 143 4.31 -9.13 1.21
C GLU A 143 3.23 -9.14 0.13
N VAL A 144 3.55 -8.60 -1.03
CA VAL A 144 2.74 -8.68 -2.26
C VAL A 144 3.63 -9.22 -3.35
N ALA A 145 3.25 -10.34 -3.93
CA ALA A 145 3.97 -10.96 -5.04
C ALA A 145 3.01 -11.24 -6.19
N PHE A 146 3.51 -11.10 -7.40
CA PHE A 146 2.80 -11.45 -8.62
C PHE A 146 3.70 -12.30 -9.51
N SER A 147 3.13 -13.32 -10.11
CA SER A 147 3.76 -14.15 -11.12
C SER A 147 2.80 -14.38 -12.28
N GLY A 148 3.14 -13.88 -13.44
CA GLY A 148 2.36 -13.99 -14.67
C GLY A 148 3.23 -14.02 -15.92
N ARG A 149 2.65 -14.00 -17.09
CA ARG A 149 3.34 -14.14 -18.38
C ARG A 149 4.48 -13.14 -18.57
N GLY A 150 5.71 -13.54 -18.22
CA GLY A 150 6.92 -12.72 -18.39
C GLY A 150 7.03 -11.54 -17.41
N LEU A 151 6.18 -11.49 -16.40
CA LEU A 151 6.20 -10.48 -15.35
C LEU A 151 6.18 -11.15 -13.97
N GLU A 152 7.20 -10.84 -13.18
CA GLU A 152 7.27 -11.27 -11.79
C GLU A 152 7.73 -10.10 -10.94
N PHE A 153 7.10 -9.90 -9.79
CA PHE A 153 7.58 -8.97 -8.79
C PHE A 153 7.22 -9.43 -7.38
N GLU A 154 8.02 -9.00 -6.43
CA GLU A 154 7.73 -9.09 -5.00
C GLU A 154 8.01 -7.75 -4.34
N LYS A 155 7.13 -7.33 -3.44
CA LYS A 155 7.28 -6.13 -2.63
C LYS A 155 7.00 -6.46 -1.18
N ILE A 156 7.91 -6.06 -0.31
CA ILE A 156 7.80 -6.26 1.13
C ILE A 156 7.77 -4.90 1.82
N LEU A 157 6.78 -4.71 2.67
CA LEU A 157 6.60 -3.53 3.50
C LEU A 157 6.49 -3.95 4.95
N THR A 158 6.93 -3.10 5.86
CA THR A 158 6.83 -3.37 7.29
C THR A 158 5.85 -2.43 7.98
N PHE A 159 5.15 -2.94 9.00
CA PHE A 159 4.29 -2.16 9.86
C PHE A 159 4.43 -2.62 11.32
N LEU A 160 4.01 -1.75 12.24
CA LEU A 160 4.08 -2.01 13.66
C LEU A 160 2.68 -2.21 14.25
N VAL A 161 2.44 -3.35 14.88
CA VAL A 161 1.30 -3.54 15.79
C VAL A 161 1.71 -3.07 17.18
N LYS A 162 0.99 -2.07 17.70
CA LYS A 162 1.26 -1.49 19.01
C LYS A 162 0.68 -2.37 20.12
N ALA A 163 1.31 -2.33 21.27
CA ALA A 163 0.69 -2.80 22.50
C ALA A 163 -0.63 -2.03 22.78
N PRO A 164 -1.61 -2.66 23.42
CA PRO A 164 -2.86 -2.05 23.83
C PRO A 164 -2.69 -0.87 24.79
#